data_b09683c38b85433b46dd1567ee8965f5
#
_entry.id   b09683c38b85433b46dd1567ee8965f5
#
_cell.length_a   1.000
_cell.length_b   1.000
_cell.length_c   1.000
_cell.angle_alpha   90.00
_cell.angle_beta   90.00
_cell.angle_gamma   90.00
#
_symmetry.space_group_name_H-M   'P 1'
#
loop_
_entity.id
_entity.type
_entity.pdbx_description
1 polymer ?
#
loop_
_entity_poly.entity_id
_entity_poly.type
_entity_poly.pdbx_seq_one_letter_code
_entity_poly.pdbx_strand_id
1 'polypeptide(L)'
;MKKILLFIFLFTAFLGYSQKERRVITTAVPFLMISSDARASGIGEQGVATSFDNFSQHWNPSKYVFSENSSGLGFSYTPYLSKIVNDVFLGNLTYYRKNSERSAWSFSLKYFSLGDIDVLQNPLDIPITESPNEFTIDAGYSLKLNENFGLGITGRFLLSDVKLQSFDTESQAATSVAVDISGFFRSD
;
A
#
# COMPACT_ATOMS: atom_id res chain seq x y z
N MET A 1 41.90 -24.73 -13.76
CA MET A 1 41.74 -23.52 -14.60
C MET A 1 40.58 -23.66 -15.62
N LYS A 2 40.50 -24.70 -16.45
CA LYS A 2 39.42 -24.84 -17.46
C LYS A 2 38.02 -24.90 -16.89
N LYS A 3 37.80 -25.53 -15.70
CA LYS A 3 36.48 -25.62 -15.04
C LYS A 3 36.03 -24.27 -14.49
N ILE A 4 36.95 -23.43 -14.01
CA ILE A 4 36.66 -22.09 -13.50
C ILE A 4 36.28 -21.14 -14.66
N LEU A 5 36.95 -21.22 -15.79
CA LEU A 5 36.63 -20.48 -16.99
C LEU A 5 35.23 -20.85 -17.55
N LEU A 6 34.86 -22.12 -17.48
CA LEU A 6 33.53 -22.58 -17.87
C LEU A 6 32.44 -22.04 -16.96
N PHE A 7 32.71 -21.96 -15.65
CA PHE A 7 31.77 -21.41 -14.67
C PHE A 7 31.56 -19.90 -14.83
N ILE A 8 32.64 -19.17 -15.14
CA ILE A 8 32.58 -17.71 -15.42
C ILE A 8 31.81 -17.48 -16.72
N PHE A 9 32.04 -18.29 -17.76
CA PHE A 9 31.32 -18.17 -19.04
C PHE A 9 29.82 -18.47 -18.89
N LEU A 10 29.46 -19.47 -18.08
CA LEU A 10 28.05 -19.78 -17.77
C LEU A 10 27.37 -18.64 -17.01
N PHE A 11 28.08 -18.00 -16.06
CA PHE A 11 27.55 -16.90 -15.26
C PHE A 11 27.34 -15.62 -16.09
N THR A 12 28.22 -15.33 -17.06
CA THR A 12 28.05 -14.18 -17.95
C THR A 12 26.92 -14.38 -18.96
N ALA A 13 26.60 -15.61 -19.36
CA ALA A 13 25.46 -15.90 -20.22
C ALA A 13 24.11 -15.64 -19.55
N PHE A 14 24.01 -15.78 -18.22
CA PHE A 14 22.81 -15.42 -17.44
C PHE A 14 22.58 -13.91 -17.32
N LEU A 15 23.63 -13.10 -17.42
CA LEU A 15 23.52 -11.63 -17.33
C LEU A 15 23.00 -10.99 -18.63
N GLY A 16 23.02 -11.71 -19.74
CA GLY A 16 22.61 -11.20 -21.07
C GLY A 16 21.09 -11.08 -21.29
N TYR A 17 20.25 -11.66 -20.44
CA TYR A 17 18.80 -11.66 -20.64
C TYR A 17 18.04 -10.53 -19.94
N SER A 18 18.74 -9.60 -19.29
CA SER A 18 18.14 -8.54 -18.46
C SER A 18 17.75 -7.25 -19.21
N GLN A 19 17.82 -7.21 -20.53
CA GLN A 19 17.46 -6.00 -21.29
C GLN A 19 16.26 -6.21 -22.21
N LYS A 20 15.14 -6.66 -21.65
CA LYS A 20 13.85 -6.48 -22.30
C LYS A 20 13.25 -5.15 -21.85
N GLU A 21 12.77 -4.37 -22.84
CA GLU A 21 12.13 -3.07 -22.73
C GLU A 21 11.52 -2.82 -21.35
N ARG A 22 11.92 -1.72 -20.68
CA ARG A 22 11.24 -1.19 -19.50
C ARG A 22 9.82 -0.80 -19.92
N ARG A 23 8.92 -1.76 -19.91
CA ARG A 23 7.51 -1.42 -19.78
C ARG A 23 7.38 -0.75 -18.42
N VAL A 24 6.98 0.50 -18.43
CA VAL A 24 6.54 1.18 -17.22
C VAL A 24 5.50 0.26 -16.60
N ILE A 25 5.82 -0.33 -15.43
CA ILE A 25 4.85 -1.15 -14.69
C ILE A 25 3.81 -0.14 -14.22
N THR A 26 2.70 -0.04 -14.92
CA THR A 26 1.52 0.67 -14.45
C THR A 26 0.94 -0.18 -13.33
N THR A 27 1.13 0.26 -12.08
CA THR A 27 0.43 -0.34 -10.94
C THR A 27 -1.06 -0.09 -11.14
N ALA A 28 -1.87 -1.15 -11.02
CA ALA A 28 -3.32 -1.06 -11.22
C ALA A 28 -3.98 -0.10 -10.23
N VAL A 29 -3.37 0.13 -9.06
CA VAL A 29 -3.91 0.95 -7.97
C VAL A 29 -2.79 1.75 -7.29
N PRO A 30 -2.37 2.88 -7.89
CA PRO A 30 -1.23 3.66 -7.43
C PRO A 30 -1.35 4.20 -5.99
N PHE A 31 -2.57 4.49 -5.51
CA PHE A 31 -2.77 5.05 -4.17
C PHE A 31 -2.33 4.12 -3.03
N LEU A 32 -2.22 2.82 -3.30
CA LEU A 32 -1.67 1.87 -2.34
C LEU A 32 -0.20 2.13 -2.03
N MET A 33 0.53 2.75 -2.94
CA MET A 33 1.94 3.09 -2.74
C MET A 33 2.14 4.35 -1.90
N ILE A 34 1.08 5.15 -1.71
CA ILE A 34 1.17 6.38 -0.93
C ILE A 34 1.29 6.04 0.55
N SER A 35 2.28 6.62 1.22
CA SER A 35 2.50 6.45 2.65
C SER A 35 1.25 6.81 3.46
N SER A 36 0.93 5.99 4.44
CA SER A 36 -0.27 6.15 5.28
C SER A 36 -0.08 7.10 6.45
N ASP A 37 1.15 7.52 6.72
CA ASP A 37 1.49 8.28 7.93
C ASP A 37 2.63 9.28 7.69
N ALA A 38 2.62 10.33 8.51
CA ALA A 38 3.59 11.42 8.41
C ALA A 38 5.03 11.00 8.75
N ARG A 39 5.21 9.98 9.61
CA ARG A 39 6.54 9.50 9.97
C ARG A 39 7.21 8.83 8.77
N ALA A 40 6.54 7.87 8.15
CA ALA A 40 7.08 7.17 7.00
C ALA A 40 7.29 8.12 5.81
N SER A 41 6.35 9.04 5.56
CA SER A 41 6.51 10.09 4.54
C SER A 41 7.73 10.97 4.80
N GLY A 42 7.97 11.36 6.06
CA GLY A 42 9.08 12.23 6.45
C GLY A 42 10.46 11.58 6.34
N ILE A 43 10.54 10.25 6.35
CA ILE A 43 11.80 9.49 6.21
C ILE A 43 11.96 8.85 4.82
N GLY A 44 11.25 9.37 3.80
CA GLY A 44 11.37 8.93 2.42
C GLY A 44 10.59 7.64 2.13
N GLU A 45 9.37 7.51 2.67
CA GLU A 45 8.45 6.39 2.46
C GLU A 45 9.04 5.03 2.88
N GLN A 46 9.75 5.03 4.00
CA GLN A 46 10.32 3.83 4.59
C GLN A 46 9.49 3.35 5.77
N GLY A 47 9.01 2.12 5.70
CA GLY A 47 8.17 1.57 6.77
C GLY A 47 8.31 0.06 6.95
N VAL A 48 8.82 -0.66 5.95
CA VAL A 48 8.86 -2.14 5.95
C VAL A 48 9.74 -2.70 7.07
N ALA A 49 10.95 -2.16 7.25
CA ALA A 49 11.95 -2.64 8.20
C ALA A 49 12.18 -1.69 9.39
N THR A 50 11.41 -0.62 9.50
CA THR A 50 11.47 0.29 10.66
C THR A 50 10.91 -0.37 11.92
N SER A 51 11.19 0.23 13.10
CA SER A 51 10.55 -0.18 14.34
C SER A 51 9.02 -0.14 14.22
N PHE A 52 8.36 -0.94 15.06
CA PHE A 52 6.91 -0.97 15.18
C PHE A 52 6.32 0.45 15.40
N ASP A 53 5.16 0.70 14.79
CA ASP A 53 4.26 1.83 15.03
C ASP A 53 2.80 1.43 14.73
N ASN A 54 1.86 2.33 15.04
CA ASN A 54 0.44 2.05 14.83
C ASN A 54 0.05 1.91 13.35
N PHE A 55 0.86 2.44 12.42
CA PHE A 55 0.61 2.38 10.97
C PHE A 55 1.33 1.21 10.28
N SER A 56 1.90 0.30 11.05
CA SER A 56 2.62 -0.87 10.52
C SER A 56 1.78 -1.77 9.61
N GLN A 57 0.45 -1.71 9.69
CA GLN A 57 -0.46 -2.43 8.79
C GLN A 57 -0.20 -2.15 7.31
N HIS A 58 0.09 -0.90 6.98
CA HIS A 58 0.37 -0.51 5.60
C HIS A 58 1.66 -1.10 5.05
N TRP A 59 2.70 -1.18 5.91
CA TRP A 59 4.05 -1.54 5.51
C TRP A 59 4.39 -3.00 5.76
N ASN A 60 4.19 -3.44 6.99
CA ASN A 60 4.59 -4.76 7.44
C ASN A 60 3.86 -5.13 8.73
N PRO A 61 2.69 -5.75 8.65
CA PRO A 61 1.89 -6.10 9.83
C PRO A 61 2.55 -7.13 10.74
N SER A 62 3.54 -7.89 10.27
CA SER A 62 4.28 -8.83 11.14
C SER A 62 5.04 -8.14 12.28
N LYS A 63 5.19 -6.82 12.26
CA LYS A 63 5.79 -6.03 13.35
C LYS A 63 4.91 -5.95 14.60
N TYR A 64 3.58 -6.11 14.48
CA TYR A 64 2.66 -5.96 15.61
C TYR A 64 2.90 -6.94 16.75
N VAL A 65 3.43 -8.13 16.48
CA VAL A 65 3.77 -9.11 17.54
C VAL A 65 4.94 -8.66 18.41
N PHE A 66 5.72 -7.67 17.97
CA PHE A 66 6.83 -7.08 18.72
C PHE A 66 6.44 -5.78 19.45
N SER A 67 5.17 -5.39 19.39
CA SER A 67 4.68 -4.24 20.15
C SER A 67 4.74 -4.49 21.64
N GLU A 68 5.15 -3.48 22.40
CA GLU A 68 5.09 -3.49 23.87
C GLU A 68 3.64 -3.31 24.37
N ASN A 69 2.82 -2.60 23.59
CA ASN A 69 1.43 -2.36 23.92
C ASN A 69 0.53 -3.52 23.46
N SER A 70 -0.50 -3.82 24.22
CA SER A 70 -1.48 -4.86 23.89
C SER A 70 -2.40 -4.48 22.75
N SER A 71 -2.61 -3.20 22.48
CA SER A 71 -3.41 -2.68 21.37
C SER A 71 -3.01 -1.25 21.04
N GLY A 72 -3.37 -0.80 19.85
CA GLY A 72 -3.16 0.58 19.45
C GLY A 72 -4.09 0.99 18.31
N LEU A 73 -4.35 2.29 18.24
CA LEU A 73 -5.14 2.94 17.21
C LEU A 73 -4.28 4.02 16.55
N GLY A 74 -4.30 4.10 15.23
CA GLY A 74 -3.67 5.15 14.46
C GLY A 74 -4.70 5.81 13.55
N PHE A 75 -4.69 7.13 13.50
CA PHE A 75 -5.45 7.91 12.54
C PHE A 75 -4.53 8.91 11.86
N SER A 76 -4.62 9.01 10.54
CA SER A 76 -3.90 10.02 9.79
C SER A 76 -4.82 10.65 8.73
N TYR A 77 -4.64 11.94 8.52
CA TYR A 77 -5.30 12.72 7.49
C TYR A 77 -4.26 13.57 6.79
N THR A 78 -4.11 13.36 5.49
CA THR A 78 -3.10 14.04 4.68
C THR A 78 -3.80 14.77 3.53
N PRO A 79 -3.96 16.10 3.62
CA PRO A 79 -4.50 16.87 2.51
C PRO A 79 -3.44 17.00 1.41
N TYR A 80 -3.86 16.82 0.16
CA TYR A 80 -3.06 17.05 -1.03
C TYR A 80 -3.50 18.31 -1.73
N LEU A 81 -2.55 19.04 -2.32
CA LEU A 81 -2.82 20.26 -3.10
C LEU A 81 -3.66 21.32 -2.37
N SER A 82 -3.66 21.36 -1.04
CA SER A 82 -4.54 22.16 -0.19
C SER A 82 -4.49 23.68 -0.45
N LYS A 83 -3.49 24.17 -1.21
CA LYS A 83 -3.42 25.56 -1.69
C LYS A 83 -4.20 25.81 -2.98
N ILE A 84 -4.66 24.77 -3.66
CA ILE A 84 -5.33 24.82 -4.95
C ILE A 84 -6.75 24.27 -4.83
N VAL A 85 -6.90 23.12 -4.17
CA VAL A 85 -8.16 22.41 -3.95
C VAL A 85 -8.22 21.92 -2.48
N ASN A 86 -9.43 21.80 -1.93
CA ASN A 86 -9.61 21.45 -0.50
C ASN A 86 -10.18 20.05 -0.29
N ASP A 87 -10.46 19.33 -1.36
CA ASP A 87 -11.22 18.07 -1.40
C ASP A 87 -10.37 16.85 -1.77
N VAL A 88 -9.08 17.06 -2.11
CA VAL A 88 -8.12 15.96 -2.34
C VAL A 88 -7.41 15.62 -1.03
N PHE A 89 -7.64 14.43 -0.51
CA PHE A 89 -7.02 13.97 0.74
C PHE A 89 -6.90 12.45 0.84
N LEU A 90 -5.94 12.00 1.63
CA LEU A 90 -5.79 10.63 2.06
C LEU A 90 -6.13 10.51 3.55
N GLY A 91 -7.15 9.71 3.87
CA GLY A 91 -7.47 9.31 5.23
C GLY A 91 -7.01 7.88 5.50
N ASN A 92 -6.45 7.62 6.67
CA ASN A 92 -6.08 6.27 7.08
C ASN A 92 -6.40 6.05 8.55
N LEU A 93 -7.07 4.93 8.85
CA LEU A 93 -7.40 4.47 10.19
C LEU A 93 -6.83 3.06 10.35
N THR A 94 -6.08 2.83 11.41
CA THR A 94 -5.49 1.52 11.72
C THR A 94 -5.80 1.13 13.15
N TYR A 95 -6.00 -0.16 13.37
CA TYR A 95 -6.16 -0.74 14.69
C TYR A 95 -5.43 -2.07 14.75
N TYR A 96 -4.74 -2.33 15.86
CA TYR A 96 -4.21 -3.64 16.14
C TYR A 96 -4.51 -4.05 17.59
N ARG A 97 -4.54 -5.36 17.81
CA ARG A 97 -4.65 -5.96 19.14
C ARG A 97 -3.85 -7.25 19.20
N LYS A 98 -2.99 -7.35 20.19
CA LYS A 98 -2.33 -8.61 20.54
C LYS A 98 -3.36 -9.54 21.21
N ASN A 99 -3.49 -10.72 20.68
CA ASN A 99 -4.33 -11.77 21.25
C ASN A 99 -3.56 -12.60 22.28
N SER A 100 -2.23 -12.65 22.13
CA SER A 100 -1.29 -13.31 23.03
C SER A 100 0.09 -12.69 22.87
N GLU A 101 1.08 -13.16 23.65
CA GLU A 101 2.48 -12.76 23.47
C GLU A 101 3.05 -13.11 22.08
N ARG A 102 2.38 -14.03 21.37
CA ARG A 102 2.85 -14.56 20.09
C ARG A 102 1.98 -14.18 18.91
N SER A 103 0.81 -13.56 19.10
CA SER A 103 -0.10 -13.28 17.99
C SER A 103 -0.81 -11.95 18.13
N ALA A 104 -1.08 -11.33 16.99
CA ALA A 104 -1.81 -10.08 16.91
C ALA A 104 -2.76 -10.07 15.69
N TRP A 105 -3.93 -9.48 15.87
CA TRP A 105 -4.84 -9.08 14.79
C TRP A 105 -4.64 -7.62 14.48
N SER A 106 -4.84 -7.27 13.23
CA SER A 106 -4.74 -5.89 12.78
C SER A 106 -5.77 -5.60 11.69
N PHE A 107 -6.24 -4.36 11.64
CA PHE A 107 -7.22 -3.88 10.69
C PHE A 107 -6.82 -2.48 10.23
N SER A 108 -7.10 -2.16 8.97
CA SER A 108 -6.99 -0.79 8.48
C SER A 108 -8.06 -0.46 7.47
N LEU A 109 -8.39 0.82 7.41
CA LEU A 109 -9.20 1.44 6.37
C LEU A 109 -8.43 2.62 5.83
N LYS A 110 -8.19 2.63 4.52
CA LYS A 110 -7.56 3.73 3.80
C LYS A 110 -8.53 4.25 2.77
N TYR A 111 -8.73 5.55 2.74
CA TYR A 111 -9.63 6.24 1.81
C TYR A 111 -8.87 7.38 1.14
N PHE A 112 -8.94 7.44 -0.18
CA PHE A 112 -8.35 8.49 -0.97
C PHE A 112 -9.42 9.19 -1.79
N SER A 113 -9.67 10.48 -1.51
CA SER A 113 -10.47 11.36 -2.33
C SER A 113 -9.57 12.04 -3.35
N LEU A 114 -9.94 11.95 -4.63
CA LEU A 114 -9.24 12.65 -5.71
C LEU A 114 -9.84 14.04 -5.97
N GLY A 115 -10.86 14.43 -5.19
CA GLY A 115 -11.57 15.70 -5.35
C GLY A 115 -12.68 15.64 -6.39
N ASP A 116 -13.43 16.71 -6.46
CA ASP A 116 -14.52 16.87 -7.43
C ASP A 116 -13.97 17.36 -8.76
N ILE A 117 -14.41 16.71 -9.85
CA ILE A 117 -14.01 17.03 -11.23
C ILE A 117 -15.24 17.37 -12.04
N ASP A 118 -15.29 18.58 -12.58
CA ASP A 118 -16.34 18.99 -13.48
C ASP A 118 -16.04 18.56 -14.91
N VAL A 119 -16.85 17.66 -15.44
CA VAL A 119 -16.75 17.14 -16.80
C VAL A 119 -17.74 17.87 -17.70
N LEU A 120 -17.23 18.48 -18.78
CA LEU A 120 -18.01 19.17 -19.82
C LEU A 120 -17.94 18.35 -21.10
N GLN A 121 -19.08 18.03 -21.71
CA GLN A 121 -19.12 17.40 -23.03
C GLN A 121 -18.93 18.40 -24.14
N ASN A 122 -19.58 19.58 -24.03
CA ASN A 122 -19.40 20.72 -24.91
C ASN A 122 -19.20 21.99 -24.08
N PRO A 123 -18.58 23.03 -24.64
CA PRO A 123 -18.32 24.27 -23.90
C PRO A 123 -19.59 25.01 -23.42
N LEU A 124 -20.76 24.62 -23.89
CA LEU A 124 -22.07 25.24 -23.56
C LEU A 124 -22.93 24.33 -22.66
N ASP A 125 -22.45 23.14 -22.32
CA ASP A 125 -23.20 22.18 -21.48
C ASP A 125 -23.08 22.55 -19.98
N ILE A 126 -24.04 22.08 -19.21
CA ILE A 126 -23.97 22.16 -17.75
C ILE A 126 -22.93 21.12 -17.29
N PRO A 127 -21.95 21.51 -16.46
CA PRO A 127 -20.97 20.58 -15.92
C PRO A 127 -21.61 19.41 -15.17
N ILE A 128 -21.09 18.22 -15.35
CA ILE A 128 -21.40 17.06 -14.51
C ILE A 128 -20.25 16.91 -13.54
N THR A 129 -20.53 17.04 -12.25
CA THR A 129 -19.52 16.87 -11.20
C THR A 129 -19.37 15.39 -10.86
N GLU A 130 -18.17 14.85 -11.01
CA GLU A 130 -17.78 13.50 -10.61
C GLU A 130 -16.82 13.58 -9.41
N SER A 131 -16.97 12.66 -8.43
CA SER A 131 -16.16 12.61 -7.21
C SER A 131 -15.39 11.29 -7.14
N PRO A 132 -14.32 11.13 -7.92
CA PRO A 132 -13.56 9.89 -7.94
C PRO A 132 -12.89 9.61 -6.61
N ASN A 133 -12.95 8.35 -6.18
CA ASN A 133 -12.37 7.94 -4.93
C ASN A 133 -11.89 6.49 -4.96
N GLU A 134 -10.97 6.17 -4.06
CA GLU A 134 -10.45 4.83 -3.88
C GLU A 134 -10.41 4.49 -2.40
N PHE A 135 -10.72 3.25 -2.04
CA PHE A 135 -10.56 2.81 -0.67
C PHE A 135 -10.09 1.37 -0.55
N THR A 136 -9.46 1.04 0.59
CA THR A 136 -9.16 -0.32 0.98
C THR A 136 -9.59 -0.62 2.40
N ILE A 137 -9.95 -1.89 2.61
CA ILE A 137 -10.13 -2.48 3.93
C ILE A 137 -9.16 -3.64 4.02
N ASP A 138 -8.29 -3.61 5.02
CA ASP A 138 -7.29 -4.65 5.26
C ASP A 138 -7.56 -5.34 6.60
N ALA A 139 -7.39 -6.65 6.62
CA ALA A 139 -7.39 -7.45 7.84
C ALA A 139 -6.16 -8.33 7.87
N GLY A 140 -5.38 -8.24 8.95
CA GLY A 140 -4.11 -8.93 9.12
C GLY A 140 -4.08 -9.81 10.35
N TYR A 141 -3.31 -10.88 10.26
CA TYR A 141 -2.94 -11.73 11.37
C TYR A 141 -1.43 -11.93 11.38
N SER A 142 -0.82 -11.76 12.54
CA SER A 142 0.63 -11.84 12.72
C SER A 142 0.97 -12.85 13.80
N LEU A 143 2.04 -13.61 13.58
CA LEU A 143 2.52 -14.66 14.49
C LEU A 143 4.01 -14.50 14.72
N LYS A 144 4.40 -14.45 16.01
CA LYS A 144 5.78 -14.46 16.47
C LYS A 144 6.28 -15.92 16.47
N LEU A 145 7.20 -16.28 15.60
CA LEU A 145 7.76 -17.61 15.49
C LEU A 145 8.83 -17.85 16.55
N ASN A 146 9.69 -16.86 16.78
CA ASN A 146 10.71 -16.86 17.85
C ASN A 146 10.91 -15.42 18.34
N GLU A 147 11.88 -15.18 19.24
CA GLU A 147 12.11 -13.86 19.85
C GLU A 147 12.48 -12.77 18.82
N ASN A 148 13.05 -13.17 17.70
CA ASN A 148 13.57 -12.25 16.70
C ASN A 148 12.76 -12.23 15.39
N PHE A 149 11.88 -13.23 15.15
CA PHE A 149 11.23 -13.38 13.86
C PHE A 149 9.71 -13.51 13.95
N GLY A 150 8.99 -12.66 13.21
CA GLY A 150 7.55 -12.65 13.05
C GLY A 150 7.13 -12.83 11.61
N LEU A 151 6.02 -13.50 11.39
CA LEU A 151 5.32 -13.60 10.10
C LEU A 151 3.94 -12.95 10.20
N GLY A 152 3.44 -12.47 9.08
CA GLY A 152 2.10 -11.91 8.95
C GLY A 152 1.47 -12.30 7.63
N ILE A 153 0.15 -12.42 7.65
CA ILE A 153 -0.69 -12.54 6.45
C ILE A 153 -1.75 -11.45 6.52
N THR A 154 -2.03 -10.82 5.40
CA THR A 154 -3.04 -9.77 5.29
C THR A 154 -3.94 -10.04 4.10
N GLY A 155 -5.25 -10.04 4.31
CA GLY A 155 -6.24 -9.95 3.24
C GLY A 155 -6.63 -8.49 3.04
N ARG A 156 -6.71 -8.07 1.79
CA ARG A 156 -7.09 -6.72 1.36
C ARG A 156 -8.26 -6.77 0.41
N PHE A 157 -9.28 -6.01 0.70
CA PHE A 157 -10.33 -5.66 -0.24
C PHE A 157 -10.13 -4.24 -0.74
N LEU A 158 -10.29 -4.04 -2.03
CA LEU A 158 -10.01 -2.79 -2.70
C LEU A 158 -11.17 -2.41 -3.61
N LEU A 159 -11.56 -1.14 -3.56
CA LEU A 159 -12.48 -0.52 -4.49
C LEU A 159 -11.83 0.74 -5.06
N SER A 160 -11.85 0.86 -6.39
CA SER A 160 -11.39 2.04 -7.12
C SER A 160 -12.55 2.54 -7.99
N ASP A 161 -13.10 3.68 -7.61
CA ASP A 161 -14.16 4.37 -8.35
C ASP A 161 -13.58 5.63 -8.99
N VAL A 162 -12.72 5.42 -9.97
CA VAL A 162 -12.11 6.47 -10.79
C VAL A 162 -12.91 6.58 -12.10
N LYS A 163 -14.16 7.04 -11.99
CA LYS A 163 -15.02 7.24 -13.15
C LYS A 163 -14.58 8.50 -13.91
N LEU A 164 -13.67 8.34 -14.82
CA LEU A 164 -13.51 9.30 -15.90
C LEU A 164 -14.50 8.89 -16.98
N GLN A 165 -15.63 9.56 -17.07
CA GLN A 165 -16.55 9.35 -18.19
C GLN A 165 -15.83 9.70 -19.50
N SER A 166 -15.35 8.65 -20.18
CA SER A 166 -15.01 8.73 -21.58
C SER A 166 -16.31 8.61 -22.35
N PHE A 167 -16.57 9.52 -23.28
CA PHE A 167 -17.84 9.75 -23.98
C PHE A 167 -18.49 8.52 -24.67
N ASP A 168 -17.86 7.35 -24.63
CA ASP A 168 -18.30 6.14 -25.34
C ASP A 168 -18.42 4.88 -24.45
N THR A 169 -18.10 4.94 -23.15
CA THR A 169 -18.11 3.74 -22.31
C THR A 169 -18.49 4.08 -20.87
N GLU A 170 -19.54 3.48 -20.34
CA GLU A 170 -19.86 3.52 -18.91
C GLU A 170 -18.71 2.89 -18.13
N SER A 171 -17.88 3.72 -17.51
CA SER A 171 -16.82 3.28 -16.62
C SER A 171 -17.47 2.82 -15.31
N GLN A 172 -17.27 1.55 -14.95
CA GLN A 172 -17.75 0.99 -13.69
C GLN A 172 -16.63 1.00 -12.64
N ALA A 173 -17.02 1.14 -11.37
CA ALA A 173 -16.09 1.00 -10.26
C ALA A 173 -15.44 -0.40 -10.30
N ALA A 174 -14.11 -0.44 -10.12
CA ALA A 174 -13.35 -1.67 -10.08
C ALA A 174 -13.20 -2.18 -8.64
N THR A 175 -13.43 -3.47 -8.43
CA THR A 175 -13.18 -4.14 -7.15
C THR A 175 -12.10 -5.19 -7.31
N SER A 176 -11.26 -5.36 -6.29
CA SER A 176 -10.21 -6.39 -6.27
C SER A 176 -9.98 -6.92 -4.86
N VAL A 177 -9.45 -8.12 -4.79
CA VAL A 177 -8.99 -8.75 -3.54
C VAL A 177 -7.53 -9.12 -3.70
N ALA A 178 -6.73 -8.82 -2.67
CA ALA A 178 -5.32 -9.17 -2.62
C ALA A 178 -4.98 -9.87 -1.30
N VAL A 179 -3.90 -10.63 -1.32
CA VAL A 179 -3.33 -11.27 -0.13
C VAL A 179 -1.85 -10.98 -0.10
N ASP A 180 -1.38 -10.46 1.03
CA ASP A 180 0.04 -10.15 1.27
C ASP A 180 0.59 -11.08 2.35
N ILE A 181 1.84 -11.51 2.19
CA ILE A 181 2.61 -12.21 3.21
C ILE A 181 3.78 -11.32 3.60
N SER A 182 3.99 -11.17 4.90
CA SER A 182 5.03 -10.32 5.44
C SER A 182 5.90 -11.05 6.45
N GLY A 183 7.17 -10.67 6.54
CA GLY A 183 8.11 -11.16 7.53
C GLY A 183 8.89 -10.00 8.15
N PHE A 184 9.16 -10.09 9.45
CA PHE A 184 9.97 -9.12 10.16
C PHE A 184 11.00 -9.82 11.04
N PHE A 185 12.25 -9.45 10.85
CA PHE A 185 13.36 -9.90 11.69
C PHE A 185 13.90 -8.72 12.50
N ARG A 186 13.94 -8.90 13.83
CA ARG A 186 14.52 -7.94 14.76
C ARG A 186 15.82 -8.51 15.30
N SER A 187 16.95 -7.89 14.98
CA SER A 187 18.21 -8.15 15.65
C SER A 187 18.26 -7.39 16.98
N ASP A 188 18.80 -8.01 18.00
CA ASP A 188 19.11 -7.37 19.29
C ASP A 188 20.19 -6.31 19.13
#